data_ae073a52dfdcad2b964ba9c994003b15
#
_entry.id   ae073a52dfdcad2b964ba9c994003b15
#
_cell.length_a   1.000
_cell.length_b   1.000
_cell.length_c   1.000
_cell.angle_alpha   90.00
_cell.angle_beta   90.00
_cell.angle_gamma   90.00
#
_symmetry.space_group_name_H-M   'P 1'
#
loop_
_entity.id
_entity.type
_entity.pdbx_description
1 polymer ?
#
loop_
_entity_poly.entity_id
_entity_poly.type
_entity_poly.pdbx_seq_one_letter_code
_entity_poly.pdbx_strand_id
1 'polypeptide(L)'
;MVESNLPKHILDKAIKNGNEYGWKEVDLIDVINSAVDNDLAIIGGQVQFVFEDGTCELYWLNYDSNKRFKNENWFEYTKRTAKECIEKLKRVVSRNIELEALENFDFLKEKKAKGIEIYDNLIFILYFEEEAKVNIDKKSFS
;
A
#
# COMPACT_ATOMS: atom_id res chain seq x y z
N MET A 1 8.51 7.05 11.75
CA MET A 1 7.91 6.36 10.57
C MET A 1 6.41 6.58 10.59
N VAL A 2 5.87 6.92 9.45
CA VAL A 2 4.43 7.20 9.29
C VAL A 2 3.59 5.98 9.66
N GLU A 3 4.04 4.80 9.25
CA GLU A 3 3.32 3.53 9.49
C GLU A 3 3.17 3.22 10.98
N SER A 4 4.05 3.74 11.83
CA SER A 4 3.95 3.54 13.28
C SER A 4 2.71 4.18 13.89
N ASN A 5 2.02 5.06 13.15
CA ASN A 5 0.74 5.63 13.57
C ASN A 5 -0.43 4.67 13.39
N LEU A 6 -0.23 3.56 12.69
CA LEU A 6 -1.25 2.52 12.57
C LEU A 6 -1.37 1.71 13.85
N PRO A 7 -2.57 1.18 14.16
CA PRO A 7 -2.74 0.31 15.33
C PRO A 7 -1.87 -0.92 15.27
N LYS A 8 -1.47 -1.42 16.46
CA LYS A 8 -0.61 -2.60 16.56
C LYS A 8 -1.18 -3.81 15.82
N HIS A 9 -2.50 -4.07 15.93
CA HIS A 9 -3.10 -5.24 15.28
C HIS A 9 -3.03 -5.16 13.75
N ILE A 10 -2.95 -3.96 13.18
CA ILE A 10 -2.75 -3.77 11.74
C ILE A 10 -1.28 -3.99 11.38
N LEU A 11 -0.37 -3.43 12.17
CA LEU A 11 1.07 -3.60 11.96
C LEU A 11 1.51 -5.06 12.12
N ASP A 12 0.89 -5.79 13.04
CA ASP A 12 1.22 -7.21 13.27
C ASP A 12 0.89 -8.08 12.05
N LYS A 13 -0.05 -7.67 11.22
CA LYS A 13 -0.41 -8.37 9.98
C LYS A 13 0.44 -7.94 8.79
N ALA A 14 1.20 -6.87 8.91
CA ALA A 14 2.02 -6.35 7.83
C ALA A 14 3.15 -7.31 7.48
N ILE A 15 3.43 -7.39 6.19
CA ILE A 15 4.60 -8.08 5.67
C ILE A 15 5.55 -6.99 5.24
N LYS A 16 6.69 -6.92 5.92
CA LYS A 16 7.67 -5.87 5.69
C LYS A 16 8.68 -6.33 4.64
N ASN A 17 8.86 -5.53 3.60
CA ASN A 17 9.89 -5.75 2.58
C ASN A 17 10.79 -4.52 2.54
N GLY A 18 11.95 -4.58 3.19
CA GLY A 18 12.80 -3.41 3.37
C GLY A 18 12.07 -2.38 4.21
N ASN A 19 11.89 -1.18 3.67
CA ASN A 19 11.14 -0.10 4.33
C ASN A 19 9.68 -0.05 3.90
N GLU A 20 9.24 -0.98 3.07
CA GLU A 20 7.87 -1.02 2.57
C GLU A 20 7.02 -1.96 3.41
N TYR A 21 5.77 -1.56 3.64
CA TYR A 21 4.80 -2.34 4.37
C TYR A 21 3.71 -2.80 3.42
N GLY A 22 3.44 -4.11 3.42
CA GLY A 22 2.39 -4.68 2.61
C GLY A 22 1.48 -5.58 3.43
N TRP A 23 0.33 -5.87 2.88
CA TRP A 23 -0.68 -6.72 3.50
C TRP A 23 -1.27 -7.66 2.48
N LYS A 24 -1.84 -8.75 2.97
CA LYS A 24 -2.66 -9.64 2.14
C LYS A 24 -3.95 -8.92 1.75
N GLU A 25 -4.53 -9.33 0.62
CA GLU A 25 -5.78 -8.74 0.13
C GLU A 25 -6.87 -8.71 1.19
N VAL A 26 -7.02 -9.80 1.94
CA VAL A 26 -8.06 -9.96 2.96
C VAL A 26 -7.99 -8.89 4.05
N ASP A 27 -6.82 -8.31 4.29
CA ASP A 27 -6.61 -7.33 5.35
C ASP A 27 -6.71 -5.89 4.86
N LEU A 28 -6.75 -5.66 3.55
CA LEU A 28 -6.63 -4.31 2.97
C LEU A 28 -7.70 -3.32 3.44
N ILE A 29 -8.95 -3.73 3.50
CA ILE A 29 -10.04 -2.81 3.91
C ILE A 29 -9.83 -2.36 5.34
N ASP A 30 -9.44 -3.27 6.25
CA ASP A 30 -9.16 -2.93 7.63
C ASP A 30 -7.97 -1.97 7.74
N VAL A 31 -6.93 -2.18 6.94
CA VAL A 31 -5.77 -1.29 6.93
C VAL A 31 -6.16 0.11 6.47
N ILE A 32 -6.92 0.22 5.38
CA ILE A 32 -7.34 1.50 4.82
C ILE A 32 -8.22 2.25 5.81
N ASN A 33 -9.19 1.56 6.41
CA ASN A 33 -10.07 2.19 7.41
C ASN A 33 -9.29 2.63 8.64
N SER A 34 -8.33 1.84 9.09
CA SER A 34 -7.45 2.19 10.22
C SER A 34 -6.59 3.41 9.91
N ALA A 35 -6.13 3.54 8.66
CA ALA A 35 -5.37 4.71 8.24
C ALA A 35 -6.21 5.98 8.39
N VAL A 36 -7.45 5.97 7.89
CA VAL A 36 -8.37 7.12 8.02
C VAL A 36 -8.61 7.45 9.51
N ASP A 37 -8.88 6.42 10.32
CA ASP A 37 -9.14 6.60 11.77
C ASP A 37 -7.93 7.17 12.51
N ASN A 38 -6.75 7.05 11.95
CA ASN A 38 -5.51 7.54 12.54
C ASN A 38 -4.92 8.73 11.76
N ASP A 39 -5.77 9.45 11.03
CA ASP A 39 -5.43 10.68 10.31
C ASP A 39 -4.32 10.50 9.27
N LEU A 40 -4.24 9.34 8.65
CA LEU A 40 -3.29 9.05 7.58
C LEU A 40 -3.98 9.12 6.22
N ALA A 41 -3.35 9.82 5.28
CA ALA A 41 -3.73 9.75 3.88
C ALA A 41 -3.02 8.55 3.22
N ILE A 42 -3.63 7.98 2.21
CA ILE A 42 -3.06 6.88 1.46
C ILE A 42 -2.61 7.42 0.12
N ILE A 43 -1.30 7.55 -0.06
CA ILE A 43 -0.75 8.15 -1.29
C ILE A 43 -0.64 7.15 -2.44
N GLY A 44 -0.76 5.87 -2.15
CA GLY A 44 -0.75 4.85 -3.19
C GLY A 44 -0.12 3.55 -2.74
N GLY A 45 0.27 2.77 -3.71
CA GLY A 45 0.94 1.51 -3.49
C GLY A 45 1.06 0.69 -4.75
N GLN A 46 1.53 -0.50 -4.60
CA GLN A 46 1.78 -1.42 -5.70
C GLN A 46 1.71 -2.87 -5.25
N VAL A 47 1.53 -3.75 -6.21
CA VAL A 47 1.45 -5.19 -5.99
C VAL A 47 2.85 -5.79 -6.09
N GLN A 48 3.18 -6.67 -5.16
CA GLN A 48 4.47 -7.39 -5.17
C GLN A 48 4.26 -8.86 -4.86
N PHE A 49 5.11 -9.69 -5.48
CA PHE A 49 5.34 -11.07 -5.03
C PHE A 49 6.67 -11.08 -4.29
N VAL A 50 6.64 -11.41 -3.00
CA VAL A 50 7.85 -11.35 -2.14
C VAL A 50 8.23 -12.74 -1.68
N PHE A 51 9.47 -13.12 -1.98
CA PHE A 51 10.10 -14.37 -1.56
C PHE A 51 11.40 -14.02 -0.84
N GLU A 52 11.95 -14.97 -0.09
CA GLU A 52 13.22 -14.76 0.60
C GLU A 52 14.36 -14.42 -0.37
N ASP A 53 14.32 -15.00 -1.56
CA ASP A 53 15.38 -14.87 -2.56
C ASP A 53 15.07 -13.85 -3.66
N GLY A 54 13.96 -13.12 -3.57
CA GLY A 54 13.68 -12.07 -4.56
C GLY A 54 12.27 -11.51 -4.46
N THR A 55 12.12 -10.34 -5.06
CA THR A 55 10.85 -9.61 -5.13
C THR A 55 10.54 -9.27 -6.58
N CYS A 56 9.28 -9.50 -6.98
CA CYS A 56 8.79 -9.07 -8.29
C CYS A 56 7.74 -7.97 -8.08
N GLU A 57 8.02 -6.78 -8.55
CA GLU A 57 7.12 -5.64 -8.50
C GLU A 57 6.28 -5.55 -9.77
N LEU A 58 4.95 -5.59 -9.60
CA LEU A 58 4.03 -5.38 -10.70
C LEU A 58 3.66 -3.89 -10.76
N TYR A 59 4.61 -3.06 -11.14
CA TYR A 59 4.51 -1.60 -11.09
C TYR A 59 3.35 -1.04 -11.94
N TRP A 60 2.89 -1.79 -12.94
CA TRP A 60 1.74 -1.39 -13.75
C TRP A 60 0.41 -1.59 -13.03
N LEU A 61 0.41 -2.31 -11.92
CA LEU A 61 -0.75 -2.51 -11.06
C LEU A 61 -0.62 -1.63 -9.81
N ASN A 62 -0.66 -0.33 -10.03
CA ASN A 62 -0.60 0.62 -8.92
C ASN A 62 -2.00 1.17 -8.62
N TYR A 63 -2.14 1.76 -7.43
CA TYR A 63 -3.37 2.37 -6.95
C TYR A 63 -3.08 3.72 -6.32
N ASP A 64 -2.29 4.51 -7.01
CA ASP A 64 -1.87 5.82 -6.53
C ASP A 64 -3.03 6.80 -6.48
N SER A 65 -3.09 7.58 -5.42
CA SER A 65 -4.09 8.61 -5.22
C SER A 65 -3.65 9.93 -5.84
N ASN A 66 -4.62 10.78 -6.18
CA ASN A 66 -4.32 12.13 -6.62
C ASN A 66 -3.77 12.95 -5.45
N LYS A 67 -2.88 13.88 -5.75
CA LYS A 67 -2.30 14.78 -4.77
C LYS A 67 -3.39 15.61 -4.09
N ARG A 68 -3.08 16.10 -2.89
CA ARG A 68 -3.99 16.95 -2.14
C ARG A 68 -4.34 18.19 -2.96
N PHE A 69 -5.64 18.47 -3.05
CA PHE A 69 -6.13 19.66 -3.75
C PHE A 69 -5.91 20.89 -2.89
N LYS A 70 -5.74 22.04 -3.54
CA LYS A 70 -5.41 23.30 -2.88
C LYS A 70 -6.40 23.68 -1.77
N ASN A 71 -7.69 23.46 -1.99
CA ASN A 71 -8.76 23.83 -1.06
C ASN A 71 -9.22 22.68 -0.17
N GLU A 72 -8.53 21.55 -0.24
CA GLU A 72 -8.90 20.35 0.50
C GLU A 72 -8.22 20.38 1.86
N ASN A 73 -9.02 20.27 2.94
CA ASN A 73 -8.44 20.12 4.27
C ASN A 73 -7.92 18.69 4.47
N TRP A 74 -7.18 18.47 5.55
CA TRP A 74 -6.56 17.17 5.79
C TRP A 74 -7.59 16.05 5.94
N PHE A 75 -8.67 16.32 6.66
CA PHE A 75 -9.73 15.34 6.87
C PHE A 75 -10.38 14.91 5.53
N GLU A 76 -10.66 15.87 4.66
CA GLU A 76 -11.19 15.59 3.31
C GLU A 76 -10.18 14.78 2.48
N TYR A 77 -8.91 15.13 2.57
CA TYR A 77 -7.84 14.45 1.85
C TYR A 77 -7.70 13.00 2.28
N THR A 78 -7.67 12.72 3.60
CA THR A 78 -7.56 11.34 4.09
C THR A 78 -8.73 10.48 3.60
N LYS A 79 -9.94 11.00 3.66
CA LYS A 79 -11.13 10.27 3.20
C LYS A 79 -11.14 10.05 1.70
N ARG A 80 -10.79 11.08 0.94
CA ARG A 80 -10.75 10.98 -0.52
C ARG A 80 -9.71 9.96 -0.99
N THR A 81 -8.51 10.01 -0.43
CA THR A 81 -7.45 9.06 -0.80
C THR A 81 -7.81 7.62 -0.46
N ALA A 82 -8.47 7.41 0.66
CA ALA A 82 -8.96 6.08 1.04
C ALA A 82 -9.99 5.58 0.02
N LYS A 83 -10.94 6.40 -0.36
CA LYS A 83 -11.96 6.05 -1.36
C LYS A 83 -11.34 5.74 -2.71
N GLU A 84 -10.43 6.59 -3.19
CA GLU A 84 -9.73 6.38 -4.45
C GLU A 84 -8.92 5.08 -4.42
N CYS A 85 -8.22 4.82 -3.33
CA CYS A 85 -7.44 3.61 -3.15
C CYS A 85 -8.33 2.36 -3.24
N ILE A 86 -9.46 2.35 -2.54
CA ILE A 86 -10.39 1.22 -2.57
C ILE A 86 -10.92 0.99 -3.97
N GLU A 87 -11.31 2.05 -4.67
CA GLU A 87 -11.84 1.93 -6.05
C GLU A 87 -10.79 1.35 -7.00
N LYS A 88 -9.55 1.83 -6.91
CA LYS A 88 -8.46 1.33 -7.74
C LYS A 88 -8.08 -0.10 -7.39
N LEU A 89 -8.05 -0.45 -6.09
CA LEU A 89 -7.80 -1.82 -5.65
C LEU A 89 -8.85 -2.80 -6.20
N LYS A 90 -10.10 -2.41 -6.22
CA LYS A 90 -11.15 -3.24 -6.81
C LYS A 90 -10.86 -3.57 -8.27
N ARG A 91 -10.33 -2.62 -9.03
CA ARG A 91 -9.93 -2.85 -10.43
C ARG A 91 -8.72 -3.77 -10.52
N VAL A 92 -7.74 -3.56 -9.66
CA VAL A 92 -6.52 -4.38 -9.62
C VAL A 92 -6.87 -5.83 -9.32
N VAL A 93 -7.64 -6.08 -8.24
CA VAL A 93 -7.96 -7.45 -7.83
C VAL A 93 -8.92 -8.16 -8.79
N SER A 94 -9.60 -7.42 -9.67
CA SER A 94 -10.45 -8.03 -10.70
C SER A 94 -9.63 -8.60 -11.87
N ARG A 95 -8.35 -8.26 -11.97
CA ARG A 95 -7.45 -8.75 -13.01
C ARG A 95 -6.86 -10.10 -12.59
N ASN A 96 -6.41 -10.87 -13.57
CA ASN A 96 -5.67 -12.10 -13.29
C ASN A 96 -4.21 -11.75 -12.99
N ILE A 97 -3.95 -11.39 -11.73
CA ILE A 97 -2.64 -10.91 -11.28
C ILE A 97 -1.56 -11.98 -11.49
N GLU A 98 -1.88 -13.24 -11.15
CA GLU A 98 -0.90 -14.32 -11.31
C GLU A 98 -0.49 -14.50 -12.76
N LEU A 99 -1.44 -14.52 -13.69
CA LEU A 99 -1.16 -14.67 -15.10
C LEU A 99 -0.28 -13.51 -15.62
N GLU A 100 -0.63 -12.28 -15.27
CA GLU A 100 0.15 -11.11 -15.68
C GLU A 100 1.58 -11.18 -15.11
N ALA A 101 1.72 -11.60 -13.87
CA ALA A 101 3.03 -11.77 -13.23
C ALA A 101 3.85 -12.83 -13.94
N LEU A 102 3.27 -13.98 -14.21
CA LEU A 102 3.96 -15.06 -14.90
C LEU A 102 4.42 -14.67 -16.31
N GLU A 103 3.62 -13.87 -17.00
CA GLU A 103 3.98 -13.38 -18.34
C GLU A 103 5.18 -12.43 -18.33
N ASN A 104 5.43 -11.76 -17.19
CA ASN A 104 6.45 -10.71 -17.10
C ASN A 104 7.70 -11.12 -16.31
N PHE A 105 7.65 -12.19 -15.52
CA PHE A 105 8.77 -12.57 -14.65
C PHE A 105 9.13 -14.06 -14.78
N ASP A 106 10.27 -14.33 -15.36
CA ASP A 106 10.81 -15.70 -15.44
C ASP A 106 11.05 -16.28 -14.06
N PHE A 107 11.45 -15.44 -13.10
CA PHE A 107 11.63 -15.83 -11.71
C PHE A 107 10.37 -16.51 -11.15
N LEU A 108 9.19 -15.98 -11.43
CA LEU A 108 7.93 -16.55 -10.98
C LEU A 108 7.56 -17.82 -11.74
N LYS A 109 7.88 -17.88 -13.02
CA LYS A 109 7.69 -19.10 -13.82
C LYS A 109 8.49 -20.26 -13.23
N GLU A 110 9.74 -19.99 -12.85
CA GLU A 110 10.61 -21.00 -12.22
C GLU A 110 10.07 -21.47 -10.89
N LYS A 111 9.58 -20.54 -10.05
CA LYS A 111 8.94 -20.89 -8.76
C LYS A 111 7.74 -21.80 -8.96
N LYS A 112 6.87 -21.45 -9.89
CA LYS A 112 5.68 -22.25 -10.19
C LYS A 112 6.04 -23.63 -10.72
N ALA A 113 7.04 -23.71 -11.60
CA ALA A 113 7.51 -24.99 -12.15
C ALA A 113 8.05 -25.93 -11.07
N LYS A 114 8.54 -25.38 -9.95
CA LYS A 114 9.00 -26.14 -8.77
C LYS A 114 7.86 -26.52 -7.84
N GLY A 115 6.62 -26.22 -8.18
CA GLY A 115 5.46 -26.55 -7.36
C GLY A 115 5.14 -25.55 -6.27
N ILE A 116 5.74 -24.36 -6.29
CA ILE A 116 5.48 -23.31 -5.31
C ILE A 116 4.20 -22.56 -5.71
N GLU A 117 3.27 -22.42 -4.75
CA GLU A 117 2.07 -21.61 -4.95
C GLU A 117 2.45 -20.13 -4.81
N ILE A 118 2.69 -19.47 -5.93
CA ILE A 118 3.20 -18.09 -5.91
C ILE A 118 2.20 -17.09 -5.31
N TYR A 119 0.90 -17.35 -5.45
CA TYR A 119 -0.14 -16.45 -4.94
C TYR A 119 -0.07 -16.28 -3.43
N ASP A 120 0.46 -17.26 -2.69
CA ASP A 120 0.66 -17.15 -1.24
C ASP A 120 1.68 -16.07 -0.87
N ASN A 121 2.47 -15.62 -1.82
CA ASN A 121 3.50 -14.60 -1.62
C ASN A 121 3.11 -13.23 -2.19
N LEU A 122 1.84 -13.07 -2.58
CA LEU A 122 1.30 -11.82 -3.08
C LEU A 122 1.01 -10.88 -1.93
N ILE A 123 1.55 -9.67 -1.99
CA ILE A 123 1.26 -8.61 -1.02
C ILE A 123 0.91 -7.31 -1.74
N PHE A 124 0.15 -6.48 -1.05
CA PHE A 124 -0.26 -5.17 -1.52
C PHE A 124 0.42 -4.13 -0.66
N ILE A 125 1.38 -3.43 -1.25
CA ILE A 125 2.11 -2.36 -0.56
C ILE A 125 1.22 -1.13 -0.48
N LEU A 126 1.21 -0.47 0.67
CA LEU A 126 0.52 0.80 0.88
C LEU A 126 1.51 1.83 1.41
N TYR A 127 1.44 3.02 0.84
CA TYR A 127 2.21 4.19 1.29
C TYR A 127 1.28 5.20 1.91
N PHE A 128 1.70 5.75 3.05
CA PHE A 128 0.89 6.68 3.83
C PHE A 128 1.58 8.02 3.97
N GLU A 129 0.78 9.02 4.23
CA GLU A 129 1.25 10.37 4.52
C GLU A 129 0.57 10.86 5.77
N GLU A 130 1.34 11.42 6.71
CA GLU A 130 0.80 12.10 7.88
C GLU A 130 0.74 13.60 7.64
N GLU A 131 -0.15 14.28 8.35
CA GLU A 131 -0.26 15.72 8.25
C GLU A 131 1.04 16.37 8.72
N ALA A 132 1.57 17.30 7.90
CA ALA A 132 2.78 18.02 8.25
C ALA A 132 2.54 18.86 9.50
N LYS A 133 3.38 18.67 10.52
CA LYS A 133 3.31 19.46 11.73
C LYS A 133 3.86 20.87 11.43
N VAL A 134 3.04 21.88 11.74
CA VAL A 134 3.50 23.26 11.66
C VAL A 134 4.37 23.52 12.89
N ASN A 135 5.63 23.90 12.68
CA ASN A 135 6.51 24.25 13.77
C ASN A 135 6.22 25.69 14.19
N ILE A 136 5.19 25.86 15.00
CA ILE A 136 4.71 27.18 15.44
C ILE A 136 5.81 27.93 16.20
N ASP A 137 6.62 27.24 17.00
CA ASP A 137 7.70 27.85 17.79
C ASP A 137 8.71 28.55 16.89
N LYS A 138 9.16 27.94 15.81
CA LYS A 138 10.07 28.58 14.85
C LYS A 138 9.44 29.79 14.17
N LYS A 139 8.15 29.72 13.87
CA LYS A 139 7.45 30.84 13.25
C LYS A 139 7.22 31.98 14.20
N SER A 140 7.04 31.70 15.48
CA SER A 140 6.79 32.71 16.49
C SER A 140 8.03 33.56 16.76
N PHE A 141 9.22 33.02 16.53
CA PHE A 141 10.49 33.68 16.88
C PHE A 141 11.32 34.08 15.66
N SER A 142 10.82 33.91 14.48
CA SER A 142 11.50 34.26 13.25
C SER A 142 11.03 35.59 12.68
#